data_f5cc1a11f6de2b90d7ff39583da0f180
#
_entry.id   f5cc1a11f6de2b90d7ff39583da0f180
#
_cell.length_a   1.000
_cell.length_b   1.000
_cell.length_c   1.000
_cell.angle_alpha   90.00
_cell.angle_beta   90.00
_cell.angle_gamma   90.00
#
_symmetry.space_group_name_H-M   'P 1'
#
loop_
_entity.id
_entity.type
_entity.pdbx_description
1 polymer ?
#
loop_
_entity_poly.entity_id
_entity_poly.type
_entity_poly.pdbx_seq_one_letter_code
_entity_poly.pdbx_strand_id
1 'polypeptide(L)'
;MVIHTYGHSRTYEMEALLKLFRPAEKFAFSAEPQPPAEEEYFSAVLLPEGDAQRLICRIRLSGQERSSEKMLPADIPNNLLDRDISGLLYPQLCEVTGLHPAWGMLTGIRPVNLLRKFAARTGSLAQAMDDFRNIWHVSEEKTQLAADILAVQQPILNAAPKNGVGIYLSVPFCPTRCKYCSFVSNSVAQMGRLIPEYYKCIAVEQRLVSDIVGEFGLTVDSIYIGGGTPTSIDLYQPLDWLHSNFVTGRPIREFTVEAGRPDTITRENLSYLRQFGVTRISVNPQSFQDHVLKAAGRPHTAQDAVDKFLLAREMGFDNINMDFIAGLPADTVQGFRESIDRAVELDPESITVHCLALKKAADFYQSLAMPDAEAVSEMVDYAYKTLTAAGYRPYYLYRQKNMAANLENVGYAKPGFESPYNVMMMDDSQTILGIGAGASTKVLGGKRGIERLTECKYPYDYLARFDELMQEKEKQLRALLREA
;
A
#
# COMPACT_ATOMS: atom_id res chain seq x y z
N MET A 1 -23.19 14.16 13.31
CA MET A 1 -23.78 13.63 12.08
C MET A 1 -24.13 12.16 12.27
N VAL A 2 -25.26 11.67 11.77
CA VAL A 2 -25.77 10.31 12.05
C VAL A 2 -25.76 9.45 10.77
N ILE A 3 -25.27 8.22 10.88
CA ILE A 3 -25.48 7.15 9.88
C ILE A 3 -26.67 6.31 10.39
N HIS A 4 -27.75 6.35 9.65
CA HIS A 4 -28.97 5.65 9.95
C HIS A 4 -29.16 4.45 9.02
N THR A 5 -29.41 3.27 9.60
CA THR A 5 -29.69 2.03 8.86
C THR A 5 -30.92 1.35 9.42
N TYR A 6 -31.80 0.87 8.55
CA TYR A 6 -32.95 0.08 8.95
C TYR A 6 -33.18 -1.08 7.98
N GLY A 7 -33.46 -2.28 8.49
CA GLY A 7 -33.59 -3.50 7.69
C GLY A 7 -32.26 -4.14 7.24
N HIS A 8 -31.13 -3.54 7.59
CA HIS A 8 -29.79 -4.09 7.32
C HIS A 8 -28.74 -3.52 8.31
N SER A 9 -27.50 -4.07 8.30
CA SER A 9 -26.40 -3.69 9.19
C SER A 9 -25.15 -3.17 8.44
N ARG A 10 -25.33 -2.55 7.26
CA ARG A 10 -24.22 -2.12 6.37
C ARG A 10 -23.66 -0.75 6.73
N THR A 11 -23.35 -0.51 8.01
CA THR A 11 -22.85 0.77 8.52
C THR A 11 -21.40 1.06 8.14
N TYR A 12 -20.56 0.04 8.06
CA TYR A 12 -19.13 0.19 7.78
C TYR A 12 -18.88 0.72 6.36
N GLU A 13 -19.57 0.19 5.37
CA GLU A 13 -19.42 0.61 3.96
C GLU A 13 -19.98 2.03 3.76
N MET A 14 -21.10 2.35 4.43
CA MET A 14 -21.62 3.72 4.44
C MET A 14 -20.63 4.70 5.07
N GLU A 15 -20.06 4.39 6.23
CA GLU A 15 -19.04 5.22 6.87
C GLU A 15 -17.83 5.40 5.94
N ALA A 16 -17.37 4.33 5.29
CA ALA A 16 -16.24 4.39 4.37
C ALA A 16 -16.51 5.31 3.16
N LEU A 17 -17.70 5.25 2.58
CA LEU A 17 -18.13 6.16 1.52
C LEU A 17 -18.19 7.61 2.00
N LEU A 18 -18.84 7.85 3.15
CA LEU A 18 -19.04 9.20 3.68
C LEU A 18 -17.73 9.89 4.04
N LYS A 19 -16.72 9.13 4.48
CA LYS A 19 -15.37 9.65 4.74
C LYS A 19 -14.64 10.15 3.48
N LEU A 20 -15.08 9.80 2.28
CA LEU A 20 -14.55 10.41 1.05
C LEU A 20 -14.94 11.89 0.96
N PHE A 21 -16.10 12.26 1.50
CA PHE A 21 -16.65 13.62 1.46
C PHE A 21 -16.43 14.39 2.78
N ARG A 22 -16.34 13.68 3.90
CA ARG A 22 -16.20 14.22 5.26
C ARG A 22 -15.14 13.45 6.06
N PRO A 23 -13.85 13.55 5.70
CA PRO A 23 -12.80 12.70 6.26
C PRO A 23 -12.57 12.88 7.76
N ALA A 24 -12.77 14.11 8.28
CA ALA A 24 -12.59 14.42 9.71
C ALA A 24 -13.82 14.14 10.58
N GLU A 25 -14.97 13.80 9.95
CA GLU A 25 -16.25 13.66 10.66
C GLU A 25 -16.27 12.41 11.53
N LYS A 26 -16.91 12.54 12.70
CA LYS A 26 -17.26 11.42 13.55
C LYS A 26 -18.75 11.13 13.42
N PHE A 27 -19.08 9.88 13.13
CA PHE A 27 -20.45 9.44 12.91
C PHE A 27 -20.99 8.74 14.17
N ALA A 28 -22.22 9.09 14.55
CA ALA A 28 -23.06 8.28 15.41
C ALA A 28 -23.89 7.32 14.54
N PHE A 29 -24.37 6.23 15.12
CA PHE A 29 -25.15 5.22 14.41
C PHE A 29 -26.54 5.09 15.00
N SER A 30 -27.56 4.98 14.15
CA SER A 30 -28.95 4.76 14.54
C SER A 30 -29.55 3.64 13.68
N ALA A 31 -30.41 2.82 14.29
CA ALA A 31 -31.18 1.76 13.63
C ALA A 31 -32.70 1.90 13.90
N GLU A 32 -33.17 3.07 14.33
CA GLU A 32 -34.56 3.37 14.56
C GLU A 32 -35.37 3.29 13.24
N PRO A 33 -36.69 3.07 13.26
CA PRO A 33 -37.48 2.99 12.03
C PRO A 33 -37.46 4.25 11.17
N GLN A 34 -37.18 5.40 11.75
CA GLN A 34 -37.08 6.68 11.05
C GLN A 34 -35.78 7.41 11.38
N PRO A 35 -35.18 8.13 10.40
CA PRO A 35 -34.01 8.93 10.67
C PRO A 35 -34.32 10.10 11.60
N PRO A 36 -33.32 10.66 12.32
CA PRO A 36 -33.49 11.81 13.19
C PRO A 36 -34.08 13.02 12.45
N ALA A 37 -35.10 13.67 13.02
CA ALA A 37 -35.84 14.73 12.31
C ALA A 37 -35.05 16.03 12.15
N GLU A 38 -34.14 16.36 13.10
CA GLU A 38 -33.48 17.68 13.19
C GLU A 38 -31.96 17.64 12.92
N GLU A 39 -31.36 16.46 12.76
CA GLU A 39 -29.91 16.31 12.59
C GLU A 39 -29.50 16.12 11.12
N GLU A 40 -28.25 16.45 10.80
CA GLU A 40 -27.63 15.99 9.56
C GLU A 40 -27.46 14.48 9.62
N TYR A 41 -27.94 13.77 8.60
CA TYR A 41 -27.91 12.32 8.54
C TYR A 41 -27.69 11.77 7.14
N PHE A 42 -27.24 10.54 7.12
CA PHE A 42 -27.18 9.65 5.93
C PHE A 42 -27.98 8.41 6.27
N SER A 43 -28.95 8.09 5.47
CA SER A 43 -29.89 7.00 5.74
C SER A 43 -29.91 6.00 4.60
N ALA A 44 -29.86 4.71 4.93
CA ALA A 44 -30.19 3.62 4.04
C ALA A 44 -31.21 2.70 4.73
N VAL A 45 -32.37 2.55 4.11
CA VAL A 45 -33.50 1.78 4.64
C VAL A 45 -33.85 0.69 3.65
N LEU A 46 -33.90 -0.56 4.11
CA LEU A 46 -34.27 -1.71 3.30
C LEU A 46 -35.58 -2.27 3.82
N LEU A 47 -36.65 -2.21 3.02
CA LEU A 47 -38.00 -2.64 3.38
C LEU A 47 -38.45 -3.81 2.52
N PRO A 48 -39.04 -4.84 3.09
CA PRO A 48 -39.67 -5.91 2.32
C PRO A 48 -40.86 -5.37 1.52
N GLU A 49 -40.99 -5.77 0.25
CA GLU A 49 -42.07 -5.38 -0.65
C GLU A 49 -42.47 -6.55 -1.57
N GLY A 50 -43.38 -7.39 -1.11
CA GLY A 50 -43.76 -8.64 -1.81
C GLY A 50 -42.57 -9.61 -1.86
N ASP A 51 -42.24 -10.08 -3.09
CA ASP A 51 -41.09 -10.96 -3.35
C ASP A 51 -39.78 -10.20 -3.60
N ALA A 52 -39.75 -8.90 -3.30
CA ALA A 52 -38.60 -8.01 -3.47
C ALA A 52 -38.32 -7.20 -2.20
N GLN A 53 -37.30 -6.36 -2.25
CA GLN A 53 -36.98 -5.38 -1.21
C GLN A 53 -36.83 -3.99 -1.85
N ARG A 54 -37.31 -2.97 -1.18
CA ARG A 54 -37.10 -1.58 -1.57
C ARG A 54 -35.99 -0.95 -0.73
N LEU A 55 -34.91 -0.56 -1.38
CA LEU A 55 -33.82 0.23 -0.80
C LEU A 55 -34.12 1.71 -0.99
N ILE A 56 -34.17 2.48 0.11
CA ILE A 56 -34.34 3.93 0.10
C ILE A 56 -33.12 4.55 0.74
N CYS A 57 -32.41 5.40 -0.02
CA CYS A 57 -31.27 6.16 0.49
C CYS A 57 -31.60 7.64 0.55
N ARG A 58 -31.34 8.27 1.70
CA ARG A 58 -31.58 9.69 1.93
C ARG A 58 -30.37 10.35 2.56
N ILE A 59 -30.13 11.59 2.20
CA ILE A 59 -29.16 12.45 2.87
C ILE A 59 -29.86 13.75 3.30
N ARG A 60 -29.50 14.24 4.49
CA ARG A 60 -29.77 15.61 4.92
C ARG A 60 -28.45 16.24 5.33
N LEU A 61 -28.01 17.22 4.58
CA LEU A 61 -26.71 17.85 4.75
C LEU A 61 -26.80 19.34 4.38
N SER A 62 -26.27 20.22 5.22
CA SER A 62 -26.26 21.68 5.00
C SER A 62 -27.64 22.25 4.65
N GLY A 63 -28.70 21.77 5.31
CA GLY A 63 -30.09 22.20 5.08
C GLY A 63 -30.73 21.66 3.80
N GLN A 64 -30.02 20.86 3.00
CA GLN A 64 -30.56 20.22 1.81
C GLN A 64 -30.90 18.76 2.10
N GLU A 65 -32.01 18.29 1.54
CA GLU A 65 -32.41 16.88 1.62
C GLU A 65 -32.52 16.29 0.21
N ARG A 66 -31.98 15.08 0.03
CA ARG A 66 -32.08 14.30 -1.20
C ARG A 66 -32.50 12.88 -0.87
N SER A 67 -33.21 12.25 -1.80
CA SER A 67 -33.67 10.86 -1.66
C SER A 67 -33.64 10.17 -3.01
N SER A 68 -33.23 8.92 -3.00
CA SER A 68 -33.32 8.02 -4.16
C SER A 68 -33.69 6.61 -3.67
N GLU A 69 -34.30 5.82 -4.54
CA GLU A 69 -34.74 4.47 -4.21
C GLU A 69 -34.49 3.49 -5.35
N LYS A 70 -34.44 2.20 -5.02
CA LYS A 70 -34.23 1.11 -5.96
C LYS A 70 -34.90 -0.16 -5.48
N MET A 71 -35.55 -0.89 -6.37
CA MET A 71 -36.04 -2.24 -6.10
C MET A 71 -34.91 -3.26 -6.23
N LEU A 72 -34.81 -4.18 -5.28
CA LEU A 72 -33.77 -5.20 -5.17
C LEU A 72 -34.41 -6.58 -4.97
N PRO A 73 -33.75 -7.68 -5.42
CA PRO A 73 -34.17 -9.03 -5.07
C PRO A 73 -34.23 -9.25 -3.55
N ALA A 74 -35.12 -10.11 -3.08
CA ALA A 74 -35.27 -10.41 -1.64
C ALA A 74 -34.02 -11.03 -1.02
N ASP A 75 -33.23 -11.76 -1.80
CA ASP A 75 -32.02 -12.48 -1.41
C ASP A 75 -30.72 -11.82 -1.91
N ILE A 76 -30.73 -10.48 -2.06
CA ILE A 76 -29.55 -9.76 -2.57
C ILE A 76 -28.28 -10.04 -1.72
N PRO A 77 -27.16 -10.45 -2.33
CA PRO A 77 -25.90 -10.63 -1.65
C PRO A 77 -25.39 -9.31 -1.03
N ASN A 78 -24.77 -9.39 0.14
CA ASN A 78 -24.28 -8.21 0.87
C ASN A 78 -23.37 -7.28 0.05
N ASN A 79 -22.46 -7.84 -0.74
CA ASN A 79 -21.57 -7.04 -1.59
C ASN A 79 -22.30 -6.29 -2.71
N LEU A 80 -23.43 -6.80 -3.19
CA LEU A 80 -24.27 -6.10 -4.17
C LEU A 80 -25.13 -5.05 -3.48
N LEU A 81 -25.64 -5.34 -2.26
CA LEU A 81 -26.34 -4.35 -1.44
C LEU A 81 -25.43 -3.15 -1.11
N ASP A 82 -24.17 -3.40 -0.71
CA ASP A 82 -23.19 -2.34 -0.45
C ASP A 82 -22.97 -1.44 -1.67
N ARG A 83 -22.83 -2.06 -2.85
CA ARG A 83 -22.70 -1.34 -4.11
C ARG A 83 -23.94 -0.48 -4.40
N ASP A 84 -25.13 -1.03 -4.20
CA ASP A 84 -26.37 -0.34 -4.50
C ASP A 84 -26.64 0.79 -3.50
N ILE A 85 -26.36 0.61 -2.22
CA ILE A 85 -26.37 1.71 -1.21
C ILE A 85 -25.42 2.82 -1.64
N SER A 86 -24.17 2.47 -1.95
CA SER A 86 -23.16 3.46 -2.37
C SER A 86 -23.56 4.16 -3.67
N GLY A 87 -24.11 3.41 -4.65
CA GLY A 87 -24.55 3.93 -5.93
C GLY A 87 -25.73 4.91 -5.83
N LEU A 88 -26.57 4.77 -4.80
CA LEU A 88 -27.66 5.72 -4.53
C LEU A 88 -27.18 6.93 -3.72
N LEU A 89 -26.27 6.75 -2.78
CA LEU A 89 -25.77 7.84 -1.92
C LEU A 89 -24.73 8.72 -2.63
N TYR A 90 -23.83 8.15 -3.44
CA TYR A 90 -22.73 8.88 -4.05
C TYR A 90 -23.18 10.08 -4.95
N PRO A 91 -24.13 9.92 -5.88
CA PRO A 91 -24.61 11.05 -6.69
C PRO A 91 -25.22 12.16 -5.84
N GLN A 92 -26.00 11.81 -4.82
CA GLN A 92 -26.59 12.76 -3.88
C GLN A 92 -25.52 13.56 -3.13
N LEU A 93 -24.45 12.88 -2.68
CA LEU A 93 -23.30 13.49 -1.99
C LEU A 93 -22.56 14.44 -2.91
N CYS A 94 -22.30 14.04 -4.17
CA CYS A 94 -21.67 14.91 -5.16
C CYS A 94 -22.51 16.17 -5.41
N GLU A 95 -23.82 16.03 -5.56
CA GLU A 95 -24.72 17.15 -5.80
C GLU A 95 -24.74 18.15 -4.63
N VAL A 96 -24.79 17.66 -3.39
CA VAL A 96 -24.88 18.54 -2.21
C VAL A 96 -23.53 19.15 -1.82
N THR A 97 -22.43 18.43 -2.02
CA THR A 97 -21.11 18.90 -1.60
C THR A 97 -20.30 19.56 -2.70
N GLY A 98 -20.66 19.34 -3.97
CA GLY A 98 -19.86 19.77 -5.13
C GLY A 98 -18.56 18.97 -5.31
N LEU A 99 -18.30 17.95 -4.46
CA LEU A 99 -17.09 17.15 -4.52
C LEU A 99 -17.28 15.92 -5.40
N HIS A 100 -16.27 15.63 -6.23
CA HIS A 100 -16.24 14.47 -7.10
C HIS A 100 -14.94 13.67 -6.86
N PRO A 101 -14.91 12.75 -5.87
CA PRO A 101 -13.74 11.94 -5.59
C PRO A 101 -13.24 11.22 -6.86
N ALA A 102 -11.95 11.34 -7.18
CA ALA A 102 -11.39 10.84 -8.43
C ALA A 102 -11.52 9.31 -8.60
N TRP A 103 -11.56 8.55 -7.50
CA TRP A 103 -11.83 7.11 -7.49
C TRP A 103 -13.32 6.78 -7.31
N GLY A 104 -14.20 7.76 -7.50
CA GLY A 104 -15.64 7.57 -7.36
C GLY A 104 -16.02 7.03 -5.98
N MET A 105 -16.88 6.02 -5.96
CA MET A 105 -17.30 5.36 -4.73
C MET A 105 -16.41 4.17 -4.32
N LEU A 106 -15.26 3.97 -4.98
CA LEU A 106 -14.31 2.94 -4.60
C LEU A 106 -13.60 3.30 -3.29
N THR A 107 -13.86 2.57 -2.24
CA THR A 107 -13.18 2.68 -0.92
C THR A 107 -12.06 1.66 -0.74
N GLY A 108 -11.95 0.69 -1.65
CA GLY A 108 -10.96 -0.38 -1.62
C GLY A 108 -9.53 0.10 -1.91
N ILE A 109 -8.56 -0.67 -1.43
CA ILE A 109 -7.13 -0.32 -1.49
C ILE A 109 -6.42 -0.76 -2.78
N ARG A 110 -7.07 -1.57 -3.63
CA ARG A 110 -6.47 -2.21 -4.83
C ARG A 110 -7.35 -2.09 -6.07
N PRO A 111 -7.53 -0.89 -6.61
CA PRO A 111 -8.43 -0.68 -7.76
C PRO A 111 -7.97 -1.42 -9.02
N VAL A 112 -6.66 -1.57 -9.27
CA VAL A 112 -6.14 -2.31 -10.45
C VAL A 112 -6.54 -3.79 -10.40
N ASN A 113 -6.41 -4.44 -9.22
CA ASN A 113 -6.86 -5.82 -9.04
C ASN A 113 -8.38 -5.97 -9.27
N LEU A 114 -9.15 -4.97 -8.86
CA LEU A 114 -10.60 -4.95 -9.09
C LEU A 114 -10.91 -4.82 -10.60
N LEU A 115 -10.22 -3.92 -11.32
CA LEU A 115 -10.36 -3.77 -12.77
C LEU A 115 -10.03 -5.08 -13.50
N ARG A 116 -8.95 -5.76 -13.11
CA ARG A 116 -8.54 -7.06 -13.66
C ARG A 116 -9.62 -8.12 -13.45
N LYS A 117 -10.21 -8.19 -12.24
CA LYS A 117 -11.31 -9.11 -11.93
C LYS A 117 -12.55 -8.81 -12.78
N PHE A 118 -12.85 -7.54 -13.03
CA PHE A 118 -13.97 -7.17 -13.89
C PHE A 118 -13.69 -7.53 -15.35
N ALA A 119 -12.49 -7.26 -15.85
CA ALA A 119 -12.09 -7.65 -17.20
C ALA A 119 -12.15 -9.18 -17.39
N ALA A 120 -11.71 -9.97 -16.41
CA ALA A 120 -11.83 -11.43 -16.45
C ALA A 120 -13.30 -11.91 -16.46
N ARG A 121 -14.15 -11.25 -15.67
CA ARG A 121 -15.59 -11.60 -15.60
C ARG A 121 -16.35 -11.24 -16.87
N THR A 122 -16.07 -10.09 -17.46
CA THR A 122 -16.77 -9.60 -18.67
C THR A 122 -16.15 -10.13 -19.96
N GLY A 123 -14.92 -10.65 -19.91
CA GLY A 123 -14.13 -11.01 -21.09
C GLY A 123 -13.61 -9.81 -21.88
N SER A 124 -13.75 -8.57 -21.36
CA SER A 124 -13.37 -7.34 -22.05
C SER A 124 -12.85 -6.28 -21.08
N LEU A 125 -11.64 -5.79 -21.32
CA LEU A 125 -11.08 -4.64 -20.57
C LEU A 125 -11.89 -3.36 -20.83
N ALA A 126 -12.33 -3.13 -22.07
CA ALA A 126 -13.13 -1.95 -22.41
C ALA A 126 -14.44 -1.92 -21.60
N GLN A 127 -15.16 -3.06 -21.52
CA GLN A 127 -16.36 -3.15 -20.69
C GLN A 127 -16.08 -2.94 -19.21
N ALA A 128 -14.96 -3.47 -18.69
CA ALA A 128 -14.56 -3.25 -17.30
C ALA A 128 -14.23 -1.78 -17.00
N MET A 129 -13.62 -1.07 -17.95
CA MET A 129 -13.37 0.37 -17.86
C MET A 129 -14.69 1.17 -17.89
N ASP A 130 -15.64 0.76 -18.74
CA ASP A 130 -16.97 1.37 -18.75
C ASP A 130 -17.72 1.15 -17.42
N ASP A 131 -17.62 -0.04 -16.84
CA ASP A 131 -18.17 -0.34 -15.51
C ASP A 131 -17.52 0.54 -14.43
N PHE A 132 -16.21 0.77 -14.49
CA PHE A 132 -15.51 1.66 -13.57
C PHE A 132 -16.04 3.09 -13.63
N ARG A 133 -16.26 3.64 -14.82
CA ARG A 133 -16.79 5.00 -15.00
C ARG A 133 -18.27 5.09 -14.65
N ASN A 134 -19.08 4.20 -15.20
CA ASN A 134 -20.54 4.34 -15.17
C ASN A 134 -21.17 3.79 -13.89
N ILE A 135 -20.60 2.72 -13.31
CA ILE A 135 -21.17 2.06 -12.11
C ILE A 135 -20.45 2.56 -10.84
N TRP A 136 -19.10 2.69 -10.90
CA TRP A 136 -18.29 3.05 -9.74
C TRP A 136 -17.93 4.53 -9.70
N HIS A 137 -18.32 5.30 -10.72
CA HIS A 137 -18.06 6.74 -10.85
C HIS A 137 -16.57 7.12 -10.75
N VAL A 138 -15.67 6.23 -11.15
CA VAL A 138 -14.22 6.50 -11.23
C VAL A 138 -13.99 7.47 -12.39
N SER A 139 -13.12 8.46 -12.19
CA SER A 139 -12.80 9.42 -13.25
C SER A 139 -12.14 8.74 -14.46
N GLU A 140 -12.20 9.41 -15.63
CA GLU A 140 -11.56 8.90 -16.85
C GLU A 140 -10.06 8.71 -16.64
N GLU A 141 -9.39 9.69 -16.01
CA GLU A 141 -7.94 9.66 -15.77
C GLU A 141 -7.54 8.50 -14.86
N LYS A 142 -8.30 8.24 -13.79
CA LYS A 142 -8.00 7.14 -12.86
C LYS A 142 -8.35 5.78 -13.45
N THR A 143 -9.38 5.71 -14.28
CA THR A 143 -9.71 4.51 -15.05
C THR A 143 -8.60 4.17 -16.04
N GLN A 144 -8.09 5.16 -16.78
CA GLN A 144 -6.98 4.98 -17.71
C GLN A 144 -5.69 4.60 -16.98
N LEU A 145 -5.35 5.28 -15.87
CA LEU A 145 -4.21 4.93 -15.03
C LEU A 145 -4.26 3.45 -14.57
N ALA A 146 -5.43 2.98 -14.13
CA ALA A 146 -5.59 1.59 -13.72
C ALA A 146 -5.40 0.60 -14.90
N ALA A 147 -5.89 0.96 -16.08
CA ALA A 147 -5.74 0.16 -17.31
C ALA A 147 -4.27 0.12 -17.79
N ASP A 148 -3.55 1.24 -17.74
CA ASP A 148 -2.12 1.34 -18.11
C ASP A 148 -1.27 0.46 -17.19
N ILE A 149 -1.54 0.52 -15.88
CA ILE A 149 -0.86 -0.34 -14.89
C ILE A 149 -1.16 -1.81 -15.17
N LEU A 150 -2.40 -2.17 -15.44
CA LEU A 150 -2.79 -3.55 -15.75
C LEU A 150 -2.04 -4.08 -16.97
N ALA A 151 -1.87 -3.26 -18.02
CA ALA A 151 -1.12 -3.62 -19.21
C ALA A 151 0.37 -3.89 -18.92
N VAL A 152 1.00 -3.07 -18.05
CA VAL A 152 2.39 -3.27 -17.61
C VAL A 152 2.54 -4.50 -16.71
N GLN A 153 1.56 -4.77 -15.83
CA GLN A 153 1.59 -5.89 -14.90
C GLN A 153 1.44 -7.26 -15.59
N GLN A 154 0.65 -7.34 -16.66
CA GLN A 154 0.27 -8.62 -17.26
C GLN A 154 1.47 -9.48 -17.69
N PRO A 155 2.52 -8.98 -18.37
CA PRO A 155 3.71 -9.75 -18.68
C PRO A 155 4.47 -10.24 -17.45
N ILE A 156 4.56 -9.41 -16.39
CA ILE A 156 5.24 -9.73 -15.13
C ILE A 156 4.53 -10.86 -14.39
N LEU A 157 3.19 -10.79 -14.34
CA LEU A 157 2.34 -11.82 -13.75
C LEU A 157 2.45 -13.15 -14.51
N ASN A 158 2.44 -13.10 -15.84
CA ASN A 158 2.54 -14.29 -16.69
C ASN A 158 3.92 -14.96 -16.60
N ALA A 159 4.97 -14.20 -16.32
CA ALA A 159 6.34 -14.72 -16.18
C ALA A 159 6.62 -15.35 -14.80
N ALA A 160 5.69 -15.23 -13.83
CA ALA A 160 5.87 -15.78 -12.50
C ALA A 160 5.83 -17.32 -12.53
N PRO A 161 6.73 -17.99 -11.77
CA PRO A 161 6.62 -19.44 -11.58
C PRO A 161 5.26 -19.81 -10.95
N LYS A 162 4.66 -20.91 -11.40
CA LYS A 162 3.34 -21.36 -10.87
C LYS A 162 3.37 -21.63 -9.37
N ASN A 163 4.50 -22.17 -8.87
CA ASN A 163 4.78 -22.40 -7.45
C ASN A 163 5.68 -21.34 -6.85
N GLY A 164 5.68 -20.12 -7.46
CA GLY A 164 6.53 -19.01 -7.07
C GLY A 164 6.12 -18.41 -5.72
N VAL A 165 7.12 -18.05 -4.91
CA VAL A 165 6.93 -17.33 -3.65
C VAL A 165 7.91 -16.17 -3.54
N GLY A 166 7.46 -15.07 -2.91
CA GLY A 166 8.35 -14.00 -2.47
C GLY A 166 8.80 -14.22 -1.03
N ILE A 167 10.04 -13.83 -0.72
CA ILE A 167 10.54 -13.77 0.66
C ILE A 167 10.59 -12.32 1.10
N TYR A 168 10.02 -12.00 2.25
CA TYR A 168 10.09 -10.67 2.86
C TYR A 168 10.83 -10.75 4.19
N LEU A 169 11.99 -10.08 4.30
CA LEU A 169 12.69 -9.91 5.57
C LEU A 169 12.41 -8.51 6.13
N SER A 170 11.84 -8.46 7.32
CA SER A 170 11.63 -7.22 8.07
C SER A 170 12.86 -6.84 8.87
N VAL A 171 13.30 -5.58 8.77
CA VAL A 171 14.30 -4.96 9.66
C VAL A 171 13.62 -3.81 10.39
N PRO A 172 13.08 -4.02 11.59
CA PRO A 172 12.25 -3.05 12.29
C PRO A 172 13.05 -1.97 13.05
N PHE A 173 14.21 -1.58 12.51
CA PHE A 173 15.11 -0.60 13.09
C PHE A 173 15.29 0.60 12.17
N CYS A 174 15.39 1.81 12.77
CA CYS A 174 15.69 3.07 12.09
C CYS A 174 16.69 3.87 12.91
N PRO A 175 17.51 4.74 12.32
CA PRO A 175 18.37 5.65 13.09
C PRO A 175 17.52 6.57 13.99
N THR A 176 16.48 7.18 13.41
CA THR A 176 15.50 8.04 14.07
C THR A 176 14.13 7.79 13.43
N ARG A 177 13.05 8.17 14.12
CA ARG A 177 11.69 8.03 13.57
C ARG A 177 11.29 9.30 12.81
N CYS A 178 10.88 9.15 11.54
CA CYS A 178 10.28 10.23 10.78
C CYS A 178 8.85 10.50 11.29
N LYS A 179 8.45 11.78 11.39
CA LYS A 179 7.17 12.19 12.00
C LYS A 179 5.93 11.68 11.26
N TYR A 180 6.03 11.46 9.95
CA TYR A 180 4.95 10.91 9.12
C TYR A 180 4.87 9.38 9.14
N CYS A 181 5.93 8.71 9.62
CA CYS A 181 6.05 7.26 9.46
C CYS A 181 5.06 6.50 10.34
N SER A 182 4.29 5.64 9.71
CA SER A 182 3.32 4.76 10.36
C SER A 182 3.81 3.33 10.53
N PHE A 183 4.97 3.00 9.98
CA PHE A 183 5.58 1.69 10.19
C PHE A 183 6.08 1.54 11.63
N VAL A 184 6.03 0.32 12.11
CA VAL A 184 6.63 0.00 13.41
C VAL A 184 8.14 -0.02 13.22
N SER A 185 8.78 1.08 13.59
CA SER A 185 10.23 1.19 13.59
C SER A 185 10.72 1.60 14.96
N ASN A 186 11.83 1.01 15.38
CA ASN A 186 12.44 1.26 16.66
C ASN A 186 13.77 1.97 16.42
N SER A 187 14.03 3.03 17.20
CA SER A 187 15.30 3.74 17.10
C SER A 187 16.46 2.83 17.50
N VAL A 188 17.49 2.76 16.65
CA VAL A 188 18.73 2.03 16.96
C VAL A 188 19.36 2.53 18.27
N ALA A 189 19.27 3.83 18.56
CA ALA A 189 19.77 4.39 19.82
C ALA A 189 19.07 3.80 21.06
N GLN A 190 17.78 3.47 20.95
CA GLN A 190 16.98 2.93 22.07
C GLN A 190 17.00 1.40 22.12
N MET A 191 16.94 0.74 20.96
CA MET A 191 16.73 -0.70 20.85
C MET A 191 17.92 -1.47 20.24
N GLY A 192 19.02 -0.80 19.91
CA GLY A 192 20.18 -1.43 19.26
C GLY A 192 20.76 -2.61 20.05
N ARG A 193 20.62 -2.62 21.38
CA ARG A 193 21.01 -3.76 22.24
C ARG A 193 20.28 -5.06 21.89
N LEU A 194 19.14 -5.00 21.21
CA LEU A 194 18.37 -6.17 20.81
C LEU A 194 18.86 -6.78 19.47
N ILE A 195 19.65 -6.05 18.69
CA ILE A 195 20.06 -6.47 17.34
C ILE A 195 20.81 -7.80 17.35
N PRO A 196 21.78 -8.07 18.25
CA PRO A 196 22.48 -9.38 18.24
C PRO A 196 21.55 -10.57 18.48
N GLU A 197 20.55 -10.41 19.35
CA GLU A 197 19.57 -11.45 19.60
C GLU A 197 18.57 -11.57 18.45
N TYR A 198 18.17 -10.43 17.86
CA TYR A 198 17.35 -10.40 16.68
C TYR A 198 17.98 -11.15 15.50
N TYR A 199 19.30 -11.03 15.30
CA TYR A 199 20.02 -11.80 14.29
C TYR A 199 19.90 -13.31 14.50
N LYS A 200 20.07 -13.78 15.73
CA LYS A 200 19.93 -15.22 16.04
C LYS A 200 18.52 -15.71 15.70
N CYS A 201 17.51 -14.95 16.09
CA CYS A 201 16.12 -15.30 15.83
C CYS A 201 15.81 -15.34 14.32
N ILE A 202 16.19 -14.32 13.56
CA ILE A 202 15.93 -14.30 12.11
C ILE A 202 16.74 -15.37 11.36
N ALA A 203 17.92 -15.79 11.86
CA ALA A 203 18.67 -16.90 11.29
C ALA A 203 17.91 -18.22 11.42
N VAL A 204 17.33 -18.48 12.60
CA VAL A 204 16.50 -19.68 12.85
C VAL A 204 15.24 -19.65 12.00
N GLU A 205 14.55 -18.49 11.95
CA GLU A 205 13.34 -18.32 11.17
C GLU A 205 13.58 -18.45 9.66
N GLN A 206 14.68 -17.89 9.14
CA GLN A 206 15.07 -18.08 7.73
C GLN A 206 15.28 -19.56 7.40
N ARG A 207 15.89 -20.30 8.29
CA ARG A 207 16.09 -21.74 8.12
C ARG A 207 14.76 -22.49 8.08
N LEU A 208 13.88 -22.25 9.05
CA LEU A 208 12.53 -22.82 9.08
C LEU A 208 11.76 -22.55 7.77
N VAL A 209 11.79 -21.30 7.30
CA VAL A 209 11.11 -20.93 6.05
C VAL A 209 11.76 -21.63 4.84
N SER A 210 13.10 -21.72 4.80
CA SER A 210 13.83 -22.43 3.73
C SER A 210 13.50 -23.92 3.70
N ASP A 211 13.40 -24.56 4.86
CA ASP A 211 13.04 -25.99 4.97
C ASP A 211 11.60 -26.22 4.44
N ILE A 212 10.66 -25.34 4.78
CA ILE A 212 9.29 -25.39 4.28
C ILE A 212 9.23 -25.13 2.76
N VAL A 213 9.98 -24.15 2.24
CA VAL A 213 10.10 -23.90 0.79
C VAL A 213 10.58 -25.16 0.07
N GLY A 214 11.59 -25.85 0.62
CA GLY A 214 12.09 -27.12 0.09
C GLY A 214 11.08 -28.26 0.17
N GLU A 215 10.40 -28.42 1.32
CA GLU A 215 9.40 -29.47 1.55
C GLU A 215 8.22 -29.39 0.56
N PHE A 216 7.75 -28.17 0.28
CA PHE A 216 6.61 -27.94 -0.62
C PHE A 216 7.04 -27.72 -2.09
N GLY A 217 8.32 -27.84 -2.42
CA GLY A 217 8.84 -27.65 -3.78
C GLY A 217 8.57 -26.25 -4.34
N LEU A 218 8.56 -25.23 -3.48
CA LEU A 218 8.30 -23.84 -3.88
C LEU A 218 9.54 -23.23 -4.55
N THR A 219 9.31 -22.31 -5.48
CA THR A 219 10.36 -21.56 -6.18
C THR A 219 10.42 -20.15 -5.61
N VAL A 220 11.57 -19.77 -5.01
CA VAL A 220 11.75 -18.37 -4.59
C VAL A 220 11.94 -17.51 -5.82
N ASP A 221 10.99 -16.63 -6.04
CA ASP A 221 10.90 -15.75 -7.21
C ASP A 221 11.51 -14.37 -6.95
N SER A 222 11.31 -13.85 -5.74
CA SER A 222 11.81 -12.56 -5.31
C SER A 222 12.16 -12.54 -3.83
N ILE A 223 13.14 -11.70 -3.46
CA ILE A 223 13.50 -11.40 -2.08
C ILE A 223 13.41 -9.89 -1.87
N TYR A 224 12.80 -9.48 -0.77
CA TYR A 224 12.64 -8.08 -0.42
C TYR A 224 12.99 -7.85 1.05
N ILE A 225 13.97 -6.98 1.31
CA ILE A 225 14.34 -6.55 2.66
C ILE A 225 13.84 -5.14 2.88
N GLY A 226 12.94 -4.98 3.84
CA GLY A 226 12.30 -3.70 4.14
C GLY A 226 11.97 -3.55 5.62
N GLY A 227 10.98 -2.70 5.93
CA GLY A 227 10.48 -2.47 7.28
C GLY A 227 10.79 -1.07 7.79
N GLY A 228 11.82 -0.92 8.62
CA GLY A 228 12.31 0.37 9.09
C GLY A 228 13.29 0.99 8.09
N THR A 229 14.57 0.80 8.36
CA THR A 229 15.67 1.19 7.47
C THR A 229 16.71 0.08 7.53
N PRO A 230 16.70 -0.89 6.62
CA PRO A 230 17.61 -2.04 6.65
C PRO A 230 19.08 -1.66 6.83
N THR A 231 19.56 -0.64 6.13
CA THR A 231 20.94 -0.15 6.24
C THR A 231 21.27 0.58 7.53
N SER A 232 20.35 0.68 8.48
CA SER A 232 20.61 1.23 9.81
C SER A 232 21.33 0.25 10.75
N ILE A 233 21.44 -1.01 10.35
CA ILE A 233 22.14 -2.09 11.05
C ILE A 233 23.16 -2.74 10.11
N ASP A 234 24.07 -3.53 10.66
CA ASP A 234 24.97 -4.36 9.84
C ASP A 234 24.18 -5.46 9.15
N LEU A 235 24.15 -5.46 7.82
CA LEU A 235 23.40 -6.44 7.02
C LEU A 235 24.23 -7.65 6.60
N TYR A 236 25.53 -7.71 6.90
CA TYR A 236 26.38 -8.81 6.40
C TYR A 236 25.83 -10.18 6.76
N GLN A 237 25.61 -10.44 8.04
CA GLN A 237 25.10 -11.75 8.48
C GLN A 237 23.67 -12.05 7.97
N PRO A 238 22.69 -11.16 8.08
CA PRO A 238 21.37 -11.39 7.49
C PRO A 238 21.38 -11.69 5.99
N LEU A 239 22.25 -11.01 5.23
CA LEU A 239 22.41 -11.24 3.79
C LEU A 239 23.08 -12.59 3.49
N ASP A 240 24.12 -12.97 4.25
CA ASP A 240 24.82 -14.25 4.11
C ASP A 240 23.84 -15.42 4.32
N TRP A 241 23.01 -15.35 5.35
CA TRP A 241 21.98 -16.37 5.60
C TRP A 241 20.91 -16.39 4.52
N LEU A 242 20.41 -15.23 4.06
CA LEU A 242 19.46 -15.17 2.96
C LEU A 242 20.06 -15.76 1.67
N HIS A 243 21.31 -15.40 1.37
CA HIS A 243 22.01 -15.89 0.17
C HIS A 243 22.15 -17.43 0.25
N SER A 244 22.59 -17.95 1.37
CA SER A 244 22.79 -19.39 1.58
C SER A 244 21.46 -20.16 1.52
N ASN A 245 20.39 -19.65 2.14
CA ASN A 245 19.11 -20.31 2.24
C ASN A 245 18.27 -20.23 0.96
N PHE A 246 18.32 -19.11 0.23
CA PHE A 246 17.35 -18.82 -0.83
C PHE A 246 17.96 -18.48 -2.20
N VAL A 247 19.22 -18.01 -2.26
CA VAL A 247 19.83 -17.51 -3.53
C VAL A 247 20.77 -18.54 -4.14
N THR A 248 21.61 -19.20 -3.35
CA THR A 248 22.66 -20.11 -3.86
C THR A 248 22.06 -21.18 -4.78
N GLY A 249 22.51 -21.20 -6.04
CA GLY A 249 22.09 -22.17 -7.05
C GLY A 249 20.65 -22.01 -7.57
N ARG A 250 20.00 -20.89 -7.28
CA ARG A 250 18.61 -20.60 -7.70
C ARG A 250 18.53 -19.32 -8.50
N PRO A 251 17.80 -19.28 -9.62
CA PRO A 251 17.53 -18.03 -10.33
C PRO A 251 16.49 -17.21 -9.54
N ILE A 252 16.88 -16.02 -9.10
CA ILE A 252 15.99 -15.07 -8.43
C ILE A 252 15.73 -13.91 -9.40
N ARG A 253 14.47 -13.60 -9.71
CA ARG A 253 14.12 -12.49 -10.60
C ARG A 253 14.44 -11.13 -10.01
N GLU A 254 14.28 -10.98 -8.70
CA GLU A 254 14.50 -9.73 -7.98
C GLU A 254 15.03 -9.98 -6.58
N PHE A 255 16.09 -9.25 -6.19
CA PHE A 255 16.53 -9.14 -4.81
C PHE A 255 16.65 -7.65 -4.47
N THR A 256 15.64 -7.14 -3.76
CA THR A 256 15.52 -5.73 -3.39
C THR A 256 15.88 -5.49 -1.92
N VAL A 257 16.59 -4.41 -1.66
CA VAL A 257 16.85 -3.88 -0.31
C VAL A 257 16.46 -2.41 -0.25
N GLU A 258 15.59 -2.07 0.71
CA GLU A 258 15.31 -0.67 1.05
C GLU A 258 16.52 -0.08 1.77
N ALA A 259 17.50 0.45 1.03
CA ALA A 259 18.57 1.23 1.64
C ALA A 259 18.01 2.55 2.21
N GLY A 260 16.94 3.05 1.60
CA GLY A 260 15.97 4.02 2.12
C GLY A 260 16.56 5.37 2.49
N ARG A 261 17.14 5.47 3.67
CA ARG A 261 17.60 6.75 4.21
C ARG A 261 19.03 7.08 3.78
N PRO A 262 19.28 8.25 3.14
CA PRO A 262 20.62 8.66 2.72
C PRO A 262 21.67 8.63 3.85
N ASP A 263 21.29 9.00 5.06
CA ASP A 263 22.19 9.04 6.23
C ASP A 263 22.69 7.65 6.69
N THR A 264 22.11 6.55 6.20
CA THR A 264 22.53 5.18 6.52
C THR A 264 23.26 4.47 5.36
N ILE A 265 23.29 5.08 4.18
CA ILE A 265 23.95 4.50 3.01
C ILE A 265 25.45 4.79 3.07
N THR A 266 26.25 3.72 3.14
CA THR A 266 27.71 3.78 3.14
C THR A 266 28.28 2.91 2.02
N ARG A 267 29.52 3.18 1.62
CA ARG A 267 30.24 2.35 0.62
C ARG A 267 30.32 0.89 1.07
N GLU A 268 30.51 0.66 2.37
CA GLU A 268 30.58 -0.67 2.96
C GLU A 268 29.26 -1.41 2.83
N ASN A 269 28.13 -0.79 3.25
CA ASN A 269 26.81 -1.40 3.11
C ASN A 269 26.51 -1.73 1.63
N LEU A 270 26.77 -0.82 0.70
CA LEU A 270 26.57 -1.03 -0.72
C LEU A 270 27.46 -2.18 -1.27
N SER A 271 28.68 -2.31 -0.75
CA SER A 271 29.58 -3.43 -1.10
C SER A 271 28.97 -4.77 -0.68
N TYR A 272 28.44 -4.88 0.54
CA TYR A 272 27.76 -6.09 1.00
C TYR A 272 26.54 -6.43 0.14
N LEU A 273 25.69 -5.43 -0.15
CA LEU A 273 24.53 -5.64 -1.01
C LEU A 273 24.93 -6.22 -2.37
N ARG A 274 25.98 -5.68 -3.02
CA ARG A 274 26.51 -6.20 -4.30
C ARG A 274 27.08 -7.62 -4.15
N GLN A 275 27.87 -7.87 -3.11
CA GLN A 275 28.48 -9.18 -2.83
C GLN A 275 27.42 -10.28 -2.74
N PHE A 276 26.28 -10.02 -2.11
CA PHE A 276 25.21 -10.98 -1.91
C PHE A 276 24.16 -11.01 -3.03
N GLY A 277 24.39 -10.32 -4.13
CA GLY A 277 23.56 -10.42 -5.33
C GLY A 277 22.29 -9.58 -5.29
N VAL A 278 22.24 -8.53 -4.46
CA VAL A 278 21.13 -7.56 -4.48
C VAL A 278 21.10 -6.88 -5.85
N THR A 279 19.94 -6.95 -6.51
CA THR A 279 19.73 -6.42 -7.86
C THR A 279 19.08 -5.04 -7.87
N ARG A 280 18.36 -4.67 -6.81
CA ARG A 280 17.62 -3.41 -6.71
C ARG A 280 17.74 -2.82 -5.32
N ILE A 281 17.93 -1.51 -5.24
CA ILE A 281 17.93 -0.77 -3.98
C ILE A 281 17.00 0.44 -4.05
N SER A 282 16.66 1.01 -2.90
CA SER A 282 16.02 2.31 -2.86
C SER A 282 16.91 3.36 -2.18
N VAL A 283 16.92 4.58 -2.71
CA VAL A 283 17.48 5.78 -2.10
C VAL A 283 16.36 6.80 -2.01
N ASN A 284 15.81 7.03 -0.82
CA ASN A 284 14.52 7.70 -0.65
C ASN A 284 14.68 9.15 -0.17
N PRO A 285 14.69 10.16 -1.06
CA PRO A 285 14.75 11.57 -0.69
C PRO A 285 13.51 12.01 0.09
N GLN A 286 12.33 11.58 -0.34
CA GLN A 286 10.98 12.01 0.04
C GLN A 286 10.62 13.42 -0.45
N SER A 287 11.55 14.33 -0.49
CA SER A 287 11.53 15.68 -1.08
C SER A 287 12.97 16.12 -1.33
N PHE A 288 13.20 17.03 -2.28
CA PHE A 288 14.47 17.74 -2.44
C PHE A 288 14.44 19.17 -1.87
N GLN A 289 13.51 19.45 -0.98
CA GLN A 289 13.39 20.72 -0.25
C GLN A 289 13.85 20.53 1.20
N ASP A 290 15.00 21.09 1.58
CA ASP A 290 15.61 20.90 2.92
C ASP A 290 14.69 21.31 4.07
N HIS A 291 13.90 22.39 3.89
CA HIS A 291 12.94 22.82 4.91
C HIS A 291 11.80 21.81 5.10
N VAL A 292 11.38 21.13 4.05
CA VAL A 292 10.36 20.04 4.08
C VAL A 292 10.94 18.82 4.81
N LEU A 293 12.17 18.42 4.48
CA LEU A 293 12.88 17.32 5.15
C LEU A 293 12.99 17.56 6.65
N LYS A 294 13.40 18.78 7.04
CA LYS A 294 13.49 19.18 8.45
C LYS A 294 12.11 19.14 9.14
N ALA A 295 11.05 19.63 8.50
CA ALA A 295 9.70 19.57 9.03
C ALA A 295 9.23 18.11 9.21
N ALA A 296 9.57 17.23 8.27
CA ALA A 296 9.26 15.78 8.28
C ALA A 296 10.11 14.99 9.32
N GLY A 297 11.09 15.63 9.99
CA GLY A 297 11.96 14.98 10.96
C GLY A 297 13.04 14.10 10.33
N ARG A 298 13.50 14.45 9.12
CA ARG A 298 14.61 13.79 8.44
C ARG A 298 15.88 14.61 8.62
N PRO A 299 17.00 14.00 9.08
CA PRO A 299 18.23 14.73 9.38
C PRO A 299 19.11 14.99 8.16
N HIS A 300 18.87 14.33 7.02
CA HIS A 300 19.64 14.49 5.80
C HIS A 300 19.15 15.68 4.97
N THR A 301 20.01 16.20 4.11
CA THR A 301 19.72 17.23 3.12
C THR A 301 19.35 16.64 1.76
N ALA A 302 18.81 17.47 0.87
CA ALA A 302 18.62 17.11 -0.54
C ALA A 302 19.92 16.67 -1.21
N GLN A 303 21.04 17.37 -0.93
CA GLN A 303 22.36 17.04 -1.48
C GLN A 303 22.85 15.67 -0.99
N ASP A 304 22.62 15.32 0.28
CA ASP A 304 22.98 13.98 0.79
C ASP A 304 22.28 12.87 -0.02
N ALA A 305 21.02 13.07 -0.39
CA ALA A 305 20.30 12.09 -1.20
C ALA A 305 20.91 11.95 -2.61
N VAL A 306 21.30 13.06 -3.24
CA VAL A 306 22.01 13.07 -4.53
C VAL A 306 23.36 12.36 -4.41
N ASP A 307 24.14 12.68 -3.39
CA ASP A 307 25.48 12.08 -3.20
C ASP A 307 25.38 10.57 -2.97
N LYS A 308 24.37 10.10 -2.24
CA LYS A 308 24.14 8.67 -2.01
C LYS A 308 23.63 7.95 -3.25
N PHE A 309 22.82 8.60 -4.07
CA PHE A 309 22.42 8.07 -5.36
C PHE A 309 23.64 7.89 -6.29
N LEU A 310 24.49 8.92 -6.39
CA LEU A 310 25.71 8.85 -7.20
C LEU A 310 26.71 7.81 -6.66
N LEU A 311 26.84 7.68 -5.35
CA LEU A 311 27.63 6.62 -4.73
C LEU A 311 27.09 5.23 -5.09
N ALA A 312 25.78 5.04 -5.07
CA ALA A 312 25.17 3.76 -5.47
C ALA A 312 25.45 3.44 -6.94
N ARG A 313 25.38 4.44 -7.82
CA ARG A 313 25.80 4.29 -9.24
C ARG A 313 27.27 3.89 -9.37
N GLU A 314 28.16 4.58 -8.66
CA GLU A 314 29.59 4.26 -8.64
C GLU A 314 29.85 2.81 -8.18
N MET A 315 29.06 2.32 -7.22
CA MET A 315 29.13 0.94 -6.73
C MET A 315 28.48 -0.08 -7.66
N GLY A 316 27.97 0.33 -8.84
CA GLY A 316 27.46 -0.53 -9.89
C GLY A 316 25.98 -0.91 -9.75
N PHE A 317 25.18 -0.17 -8.98
CA PHE A 317 23.73 -0.35 -8.99
C PHE A 317 23.10 0.37 -10.19
N ASP A 318 22.41 -0.39 -11.00
CA ASP A 318 21.72 0.02 -12.23
C ASP A 318 20.18 -0.11 -12.10
N ASN A 319 19.68 -0.45 -10.93
CA ASN A 319 18.25 -0.48 -10.60
C ASN A 319 18.04 0.19 -9.25
N ILE A 320 17.83 1.51 -9.29
CA ILE A 320 17.64 2.34 -8.08
C ILE A 320 16.24 2.95 -8.12
N ASN A 321 15.52 2.82 -7.01
CA ASN A 321 14.24 3.48 -6.79
C ASN A 321 14.41 4.73 -5.92
N MET A 322 13.63 5.77 -6.21
CA MET A 322 13.47 6.95 -5.35
C MET A 322 12.03 7.12 -4.92
N ASP A 323 11.80 7.30 -3.61
CA ASP A 323 10.46 7.61 -3.07
C ASP A 323 10.29 9.09 -2.80
N PHE A 324 9.11 9.62 -3.17
CA PHE A 324 8.65 10.98 -2.88
C PHE A 324 7.29 10.94 -2.21
N ILE A 325 6.98 11.93 -1.39
CA ILE A 325 5.70 12.05 -0.69
C ILE A 325 5.05 13.39 -1.01
N ALA A 326 3.93 13.35 -1.73
CA ALA A 326 3.07 14.51 -1.96
C ALA A 326 2.30 14.87 -0.68
N GLY A 327 2.25 16.16 -0.35
CA GLY A 327 1.54 16.68 0.81
C GLY A 327 2.32 16.64 2.13
N LEU A 328 3.65 16.54 2.11
CA LEU A 328 4.46 16.70 3.32
C LEU A 328 4.27 18.10 3.93
N PRO A 329 4.38 18.22 5.28
CA PRO A 329 4.31 19.52 5.94
C PRO A 329 5.36 20.50 5.41
N ALA A 330 4.96 21.76 5.26
CA ALA A 330 5.77 22.84 4.72
C ALA A 330 6.16 22.69 3.24
N ASP A 331 5.68 21.65 2.54
CA ASP A 331 5.86 21.53 1.10
C ASP A 331 4.82 22.38 0.35
N THR A 332 5.19 22.76 -0.87
CA THR A 332 4.34 23.50 -1.79
C THR A 332 4.24 22.72 -3.11
N VAL A 333 3.22 23.02 -3.92
CA VAL A 333 3.10 22.46 -5.25
C VAL A 333 4.39 22.70 -6.07
N GLN A 334 4.94 23.91 -5.97
CA GLN A 334 6.17 24.26 -6.68
C GLN A 334 7.39 23.48 -6.16
N GLY A 335 7.57 23.36 -4.83
CA GLY A 335 8.67 22.60 -4.23
C GLY A 335 8.61 21.12 -4.58
N PHE A 336 7.39 20.55 -4.63
CA PHE A 336 7.19 19.17 -5.07
C PHE A 336 7.52 19.00 -6.56
N ARG A 337 7.10 19.94 -7.44
CA ARG A 337 7.44 19.93 -8.86
C ARG A 337 8.95 19.94 -9.07
N GLU A 338 9.68 20.85 -8.41
CA GLU A 338 11.14 20.92 -8.45
C GLU A 338 11.79 19.61 -7.99
N SER A 339 11.19 18.95 -6.99
CA SER A 339 11.67 17.65 -6.51
C SER A 339 11.50 16.54 -7.55
N ILE A 340 10.39 16.51 -8.27
CA ILE A 340 10.15 15.53 -9.34
C ILE A 340 11.05 15.82 -10.55
N ASP A 341 11.21 17.09 -10.94
CA ASP A 341 12.10 17.49 -12.06
C ASP A 341 13.54 17.08 -11.75
N ARG A 342 14.00 17.32 -10.52
CA ARG A 342 15.33 16.90 -10.07
C ARG A 342 15.49 15.38 -10.06
N ALA A 343 14.44 14.63 -9.71
CA ALA A 343 14.47 13.17 -9.79
C ALA A 343 14.63 12.68 -11.24
N VAL A 344 13.91 13.31 -12.18
CA VAL A 344 14.04 12.99 -13.63
C VAL A 344 15.46 13.30 -14.14
N GLU A 345 16.08 14.41 -13.71
CA GLU A 345 17.47 14.74 -14.07
C GLU A 345 18.49 13.70 -13.54
N LEU A 346 18.28 13.14 -12.37
CA LEU A 346 19.10 12.09 -11.79
C LEU A 346 18.92 10.74 -12.50
N ASP A 347 17.83 10.58 -13.20
CA ASP A 347 17.51 9.45 -14.07
C ASP A 347 17.55 8.07 -13.37
N PRO A 348 16.89 7.86 -12.20
CA PRO A 348 16.77 6.54 -11.60
C PRO A 348 15.92 5.61 -12.48
N GLU A 349 15.98 4.30 -12.23
CA GLU A 349 15.17 3.33 -12.97
C GLU A 349 13.73 3.29 -12.53
N SER A 350 13.47 3.66 -11.28
CA SER A 350 12.09 3.73 -10.76
C SER A 350 11.91 4.88 -9.77
N ILE A 351 10.70 5.41 -9.73
CA ILE A 351 10.27 6.47 -8.84
C ILE A 351 8.93 6.07 -8.25
N THR A 352 8.78 6.16 -6.92
CA THR A 352 7.50 5.96 -6.27
C THR A 352 6.99 7.29 -5.71
N VAL A 353 5.77 7.64 -6.05
CA VAL A 353 5.07 8.81 -5.52
C VAL A 353 4.01 8.36 -4.54
N HIS A 354 4.19 8.72 -3.28
CA HIS A 354 3.26 8.48 -2.20
C HIS A 354 2.44 9.74 -1.93
N CYS A 355 1.19 9.55 -1.52
CA CYS A 355 0.40 10.61 -0.89
C CYS A 355 0.51 10.47 0.63
N LEU A 356 0.69 11.58 1.34
CA LEU A 356 0.74 11.56 2.80
C LEU A 356 -0.52 10.90 3.37
N ALA A 357 -0.32 9.91 4.23
CA ALA A 357 -1.40 9.25 4.94
C ALA A 357 -1.23 9.45 6.45
N LEU A 358 -2.19 10.11 7.10
CA LEU A 358 -2.17 10.34 8.54
C LEU A 358 -2.74 9.10 9.25
N LYS A 359 -1.86 8.29 9.83
CA LYS A 359 -2.24 7.12 10.62
C LYS A 359 -2.01 7.36 12.10
N LYS A 360 -2.81 6.72 12.94
CA LYS A 360 -2.73 6.84 14.42
C LYS A 360 -1.34 6.59 15.00
N ALA A 361 -0.51 5.82 14.32
CA ALA A 361 0.85 5.51 14.74
C ALA A 361 1.87 6.60 14.37
N ALA A 362 1.53 7.56 13.52
CA ALA A 362 2.44 8.66 13.13
C ALA A 362 2.35 9.82 14.13
N ASP A 363 3.49 10.47 14.40
CA ASP A 363 3.53 11.62 15.31
C ASP A 363 2.66 12.78 14.79
N PHE A 364 2.56 12.92 13.47
CA PHE A 364 1.70 13.92 12.83
C PHE A 364 0.21 13.71 13.03
N TYR A 365 -0.24 12.52 13.43
CA TYR A 365 -1.67 12.24 13.57
C TYR A 365 -2.40 13.18 14.54
N GLN A 366 -1.71 13.63 15.60
CA GLN A 366 -2.29 14.51 16.62
C GLN A 366 -1.99 16.00 16.37
N SER A 367 -0.96 16.31 15.58
CA SER A 367 -0.40 17.67 15.47
C SER A 367 -0.59 18.30 14.09
N LEU A 368 -1.01 17.54 13.08
CA LEU A 368 -1.13 18.02 11.70
C LEU A 368 -2.57 17.95 11.20
N ALA A 369 -3.03 19.03 10.60
CA ALA A 369 -4.21 19.00 9.74
C ALA A 369 -3.89 18.23 8.45
N MET A 370 -4.91 17.61 7.83
CA MET A 370 -4.75 17.04 6.49
C MET A 370 -4.27 18.14 5.53
N PRO A 371 -3.32 17.83 4.64
CA PRO A 371 -2.89 18.78 3.63
C PRO A 371 -4.05 19.14 2.69
N ASP A 372 -3.95 20.30 2.05
CA ASP A 372 -4.93 20.73 1.06
C ASP A 372 -5.09 19.71 -0.07
N ALA A 373 -6.31 19.27 -0.27
CA ALA A 373 -6.63 18.20 -1.23
C ALA A 373 -6.37 18.61 -2.68
N GLU A 374 -6.62 19.88 -3.02
CA GLU A 374 -6.38 20.41 -4.35
C GLU A 374 -4.88 20.48 -4.65
N ALA A 375 -4.09 21.00 -3.72
CA ALA A 375 -2.63 21.04 -3.84
C ALA A 375 -2.02 19.63 -4.00
N VAL A 376 -2.48 18.64 -3.22
CA VAL A 376 -1.98 17.27 -3.36
C VAL A 376 -2.38 16.63 -4.67
N SER A 377 -3.61 16.90 -5.16
CA SER A 377 -4.04 16.44 -6.49
C SER A 377 -3.14 17.02 -7.59
N GLU A 378 -2.85 18.32 -7.52
CA GLU A 378 -1.95 18.97 -8.47
C GLU A 378 -0.52 18.40 -8.45
N MET A 379 0.02 18.09 -7.26
CA MET A 379 1.31 17.42 -7.10
C MET A 379 1.32 16.04 -7.79
N VAL A 380 0.32 15.22 -7.55
CA VAL A 380 0.23 13.85 -8.12
C VAL A 380 0.03 13.89 -9.63
N ASP A 381 -0.82 14.80 -10.13
CA ASP A 381 -1.05 14.96 -11.56
C ASP A 381 0.21 15.49 -12.29
N TYR A 382 0.96 16.38 -11.64
CA TYR A 382 2.25 16.83 -12.17
C TYR A 382 3.25 15.66 -12.26
N ALA A 383 3.38 14.89 -11.19
CA ALA A 383 4.27 13.74 -11.18
C ALA A 383 3.90 12.73 -12.30
N TYR A 384 2.61 12.40 -12.45
CA TYR A 384 2.15 11.51 -13.51
C TYR A 384 2.55 12.03 -14.90
N LYS A 385 2.27 13.30 -15.21
CA LYS A 385 2.56 13.91 -16.51
C LYS A 385 4.06 13.96 -16.78
N THR A 386 4.84 14.43 -15.82
CA THR A 386 6.29 14.60 -15.94
C THR A 386 7.00 13.26 -16.09
N LEU A 387 6.67 12.27 -15.23
CA LEU A 387 7.31 10.96 -15.29
C LEU A 387 6.95 10.19 -16.55
N THR A 388 5.68 10.24 -16.98
CA THR A 388 5.28 9.58 -18.25
C THR A 388 5.92 10.24 -19.46
N ALA A 389 6.04 11.56 -19.49
CA ALA A 389 6.78 12.27 -20.55
C ALA A 389 8.27 11.94 -20.58
N ALA A 390 8.87 11.63 -19.41
CA ALA A 390 10.27 11.17 -19.29
C ALA A 390 10.45 9.67 -19.58
N GLY A 391 9.39 8.95 -20.01
CA GLY A 391 9.46 7.54 -20.43
C GLY A 391 9.23 6.52 -19.31
N TYR A 392 8.91 6.96 -18.11
CA TYR A 392 8.48 6.03 -17.04
C TYR A 392 7.05 5.56 -17.27
N ARG A 393 6.76 4.33 -16.85
CA ARG A 393 5.41 3.77 -16.89
C ARG A 393 4.92 3.48 -15.48
N PRO A 394 3.66 3.84 -15.14
CA PRO A 394 3.06 3.40 -13.89
C PRO A 394 2.92 1.88 -13.93
N TYR A 395 3.41 1.15 -12.90
CA TYR A 395 3.41 -0.31 -12.91
C TYR A 395 2.78 -0.96 -11.69
N TYR A 396 2.58 -0.22 -10.61
CA TYR A 396 1.73 -0.63 -9.49
C TYR A 396 1.08 0.57 -8.83
N LEU A 397 -0.04 0.29 -8.17
CA LEU A 397 -0.83 1.29 -7.47
C LEU A 397 -1.48 0.65 -6.25
N TYR A 398 -1.50 1.39 -5.16
CA TYR A 398 -2.32 1.02 -4.00
C TYR A 398 -2.83 2.26 -3.29
N ARG A 399 -3.94 2.08 -2.57
CA ARG A 399 -4.54 3.12 -1.75
C ARG A 399 -4.48 2.71 -0.28
N GLN A 400 -4.56 3.68 0.60
CA GLN A 400 -4.63 3.48 2.04
C GLN A 400 -5.80 4.29 2.61
N LYS A 401 -6.25 3.94 3.79
CA LYS A 401 -7.21 4.77 4.53
C LYS A 401 -6.51 6.05 5.00
N ASN A 402 -7.26 7.15 5.06
CA ASN A 402 -6.80 8.48 5.52
C ASN A 402 -5.62 9.03 4.71
N MET A 403 -5.61 8.77 3.41
CA MET A 403 -4.68 9.44 2.48
C MET A 403 -5.17 10.85 2.16
N ALA A 404 -4.21 11.74 1.94
CA ALA A 404 -4.49 13.07 1.42
C ALA A 404 -5.29 12.98 0.11
N ALA A 405 -6.34 13.79 -0.02
CA ALA A 405 -7.26 13.84 -1.17
C ALA A 405 -7.89 12.47 -1.56
N ASN A 406 -7.81 11.43 -0.73
CA ASN A 406 -8.21 10.05 -1.05
C ASN A 406 -7.58 9.50 -2.34
N LEU A 407 -6.40 9.98 -2.70
CA LEU A 407 -5.65 9.56 -3.87
C LEU A 407 -4.93 8.22 -3.66
N GLU A 408 -3.95 7.96 -4.46
CA GLU A 408 -3.21 6.71 -4.53
C GLU A 408 -1.70 6.91 -4.36
N ASN A 409 -1.01 5.83 -4.06
CA ASN A 409 0.45 5.70 -4.21
C ASN A 409 0.73 4.97 -5.53
N VAL A 410 1.63 5.50 -6.33
CA VAL A 410 1.97 4.93 -7.65
C VAL A 410 3.47 4.72 -7.77
N GLY A 411 3.87 3.52 -8.18
CA GLY A 411 5.23 3.25 -8.61
C GLY A 411 5.35 3.38 -10.12
N TYR A 412 6.35 4.13 -10.54
CA TYR A 412 6.73 4.34 -11.93
C TYR A 412 8.08 3.70 -12.20
N ALA A 413 8.27 3.06 -13.34
CA ALA A 413 9.53 2.48 -13.73
C ALA A 413 9.81 2.67 -15.23
N LYS A 414 11.07 2.72 -15.59
CA LYS A 414 11.47 2.54 -16.98
C LYS A 414 11.15 1.10 -17.40
N PRO A 415 10.83 0.85 -18.68
CA PRO A 415 10.55 -0.48 -19.18
C PRO A 415 11.68 -1.49 -18.86
N GLY A 416 11.31 -2.61 -18.21
CA GLY A 416 12.25 -3.66 -17.81
C GLY A 416 12.85 -3.49 -16.40
N PHE A 417 12.52 -2.40 -15.69
CA PHE A 417 12.95 -2.13 -14.31
C PHE A 417 11.80 -2.15 -13.29
N GLU A 418 10.63 -2.60 -13.72
CA GLU A 418 9.50 -2.81 -12.82
C GLU A 418 9.87 -3.87 -11.75
N SER A 419 9.47 -3.65 -10.50
CA SER A 419 9.68 -4.61 -9.42
C SER A 419 8.64 -5.74 -9.47
N PRO A 420 9.01 -6.97 -9.81
CA PRO A 420 8.12 -8.13 -9.74
C PRO A 420 7.51 -8.31 -8.34
N TYR A 421 8.31 -8.13 -7.27
CA TYR A 421 7.82 -8.23 -5.90
C TYR A 421 6.66 -7.26 -5.62
N ASN A 422 6.81 -5.99 -6.00
CA ASN A 422 5.76 -4.99 -5.80
C ASN A 422 4.48 -5.33 -6.56
N VAL A 423 4.62 -5.79 -7.82
CA VAL A 423 3.47 -6.24 -8.63
C VAL A 423 2.76 -7.40 -7.95
N MET A 424 3.49 -8.47 -7.57
CA MET A 424 2.90 -9.67 -6.94
C MET A 424 2.25 -9.37 -5.59
N MET A 425 2.87 -8.47 -4.81
CA MET A 425 2.36 -8.07 -3.50
C MET A 425 1.07 -7.25 -3.63
N MET A 426 1.04 -6.29 -4.57
CA MET A 426 -0.11 -5.39 -4.76
C MET A 426 -1.27 -6.06 -5.51
N ASP A 427 -0.99 -6.99 -6.41
CA ASP A 427 -2.01 -7.74 -7.14
C ASP A 427 -2.60 -8.92 -6.35
N ASP A 428 -1.99 -9.31 -5.22
CA ASP A 428 -2.32 -10.53 -4.48
C ASP A 428 -2.22 -11.82 -5.33
N SER A 429 -1.22 -11.88 -6.20
CA SER A 429 -1.05 -12.97 -7.16
C SER A 429 0.04 -13.98 -6.78
N GLN A 430 0.76 -13.77 -5.67
CA GLN A 430 1.81 -14.65 -5.19
C GLN A 430 1.80 -14.74 -3.66
N THR A 431 2.12 -15.94 -3.14
CA THR A 431 2.41 -16.17 -1.73
C THR A 431 3.68 -15.42 -1.34
N ILE A 432 3.63 -14.70 -0.21
CA ILE A 432 4.78 -13.98 0.36
C ILE A 432 5.06 -14.56 1.75
N LEU A 433 6.27 -15.05 1.96
CA LEU A 433 6.72 -15.60 3.24
C LEU A 433 7.47 -14.50 4.00
N GLY A 434 6.88 -14.02 5.08
CA GLY A 434 7.45 -12.98 5.93
C GLY A 434 8.38 -13.56 6.97
N ILE A 435 9.47 -12.86 7.28
CA ILE A 435 10.49 -13.22 8.28
C ILE A 435 10.78 -11.99 9.14
N GLY A 436 10.85 -12.17 10.45
CA GLY A 436 11.22 -11.14 11.41
C GLY A 436 10.05 -10.30 11.94
N ALA A 437 10.31 -9.54 12.99
CA ALA A 437 9.31 -8.74 13.69
C ALA A 437 8.61 -7.75 12.76
N GLY A 438 7.28 -7.71 12.83
CA GLY A 438 6.44 -6.86 11.98
C GLY A 438 6.22 -7.40 10.57
N ALA A 439 6.82 -8.51 10.19
CA ALA A 439 6.53 -9.18 8.92
C ALA A 439 5.13 -9.79 8.91
N SER A 440 4.60 -10.02 7.72
CA SER A 440 3.35 -10.73 7.52
C SER A 440 3.53 -11.74 6.39
N THR A 441 3.29 -13.00 6.69
CA THR A 441 3.17 -14.05 5.68
C THR A 441 1.78 -13.99 5.06
N LYS A 442 1.71 -13.99 3.74
CA LYS A 442 0.48 -14.02 2.94
C LYS A 442 0.49 -15.31 2.13
N VAL A 443 -0.41 -16.25 2.40
CA VAL A 443 -0.59 -17.48 1.62
C VAL A 443 -1.80 -17.34 0.72
N LEU A 444 -1.62 -17.62 -0.56
CA LEU A 444 -2.70 -17.68 -1.55
C LEU A 444 -3.26 -19.09 -1.61
N GLY A 445 -4.54 -19.20 -1.88
CA GLY A 445 -5.26 -20.47 -1.88
C GLY A 445 -5.99 -20.71 -0.56
N GLY A 446 -6.43 -21.94 -0.34
CA GLY A 446 -7.23 -22.30 0.81
C GLY A 446 -8.70 -21.81 0.74
N LYS A 447 -9.44 -22.09 1.81
CA LYS A 447 -10.91 -21.87 1.87
C LYS A 447 -11.33 -20.39 1.79
N ARG A 448 -10.44 -19.46 2.18
CA ARG A 448 -10.73 -18.02 2.22
C ARG A 448 -10.04 -17.23 1.10
N GLY A 449 -9.32 -17.90 0.21
CA GLY A 449 -8.59 -17.30 -0.90
C GLY A 449 -7.26 -16.68 -0.50
N ILE A 450 -7.19 -15.88 0.58
CA ILE A 450 -5.96 -15.29 1.10
C ILE A 450 -5.95 -15.40 2.61
N GLU A 451 -4.95 -16.07 3.14
CA GLU A 451 -4.71 -16.15 4.59
C GLU A 451 -3.45 -15.37 4.98
N ARG A 452 -3.46 -14.78 6.18
CA ARG A 452 -2.33 -13.99 6.69
C ARG A 452 -1.90 -14.46 8.07
N LEU A 453 -0.60 -14.70 8.20
CA LEU A 453 0.06 -14.91 9.48
C LEU A 453 0.90 -13.65 9.75
N THR A 454 0.69 -13.02 10.89
CA THR A 454 1.35 -11.74 11.23
C THR A 454 2.24 -11.95 12.44
N GLU A 455 3.52 -11.62 12.31
CA GLU A 455 4.47 -11.65 13.41
C GLU A 455 4.21 -10.53 14.43
N CYS A 456 4.78 -10.67 15.62
CA CYS A 456 4.77 -9.61 16.62
C CYS A 456 5.35 -8.32 16.03
N LYS A 457 4.65 -7.21 16.23
CA LYS A 457 5.04 -5.93 15.64
C LYS A 457 6.36 -5.40 16.16
N TYR A 458 6.63 -5.61 17.46
CA TYR A 458 7.78 -5.04 18.13
C TYR A 458 8.87 -6.09 18.33
N PRO A 459 10.16 -5.72 18.13
CA PRO A 459 11.26 -6.66 18.31
C PRO A 459 11.31 -7.30 19.69
N TYR A 460 11.02 -6.57 20.75
CA TYR A 460 11.05 -7.09 22.11
C TYR A 460 9.98 -8.18 22.34
N ASP A 461 8.77 -8.02 21.81
CA ASP A 461 7.72 -9.05 21.89
C ASP A 461 8.07 -10.27 21.05
N TYR A 462 8.62 -10.04 19.86
CA TYR A 462 9.09 -11.10 18.96
C TYR A 462 10.18 -11.94 19.62
N LEU A 463 11.19 -11.31 20.24
CA LEU A 463 12.27 -12.00 20.93
C LEU A 463 11.78 -12.76 22.17
N ALA A 464 10.90 -12.13 22.98
CA ALA A 464 10.40 -12.75 24.21
C ALA A 464 9.54 -13.99 23.97
N ARG A 465 8.90 -14.10 22.80
CA ARG A 465 7.98 -15.18 22.44
C ARG A 465 8.48 -16.03 21.27
N PHE A 466 9.75 -15.94 20.94
CA PHE A 466 10.29 -16.46 19.69
C PHE A 466 9.98 -17.96 19.49
N ASP A 467 10.25 -18.80 20.47
CA ASP A 467 10.03 -20.26 20.36
C ASP A 467 8.56 -20.60 20.16
N GLU A 468 7.65 -19.93 20.87
CA GLU A 468 6.20 -20.08 20.71
C GLU A 468 5.77 -19.67 19.29
N LEU A 469 6.24 -18.52 18.82
CA LEU A 469 5.92 -18.00 17.50
C LEU A 469 6.42 -18.91 16.37
N MET A 470 7.61 -19.48 16.51
CA MET A 470 8.15 -20.39 15.49
C MET A 470 7.37 -21.71 15.42
N GLN A 471 6.98 -22.29 16.56
CA GLN A 471 6.14 -23.48 16.60
C GLN A 471 4.77 -23.23 15.95
N GLU A 472 4.15 -22.10 16.27
CA GLU A 472 2.84 -21.73 15.71
C GLU A 472 2.94 -21.44 14.22
N LYS A 473 3.96 -20.67 13.78
CA LYS A 473 4.23 -20.38 12.37
C LYS A 473 4.45 -21.65 11.56
N GLU A 474 5.30 -22.54 12.03
CA GLU A 474 5.58 -23.81 11.37
C GLU A 474 4.30 -24.62 11.15
N LYS A 475 3.51 -24.78 12.21
CA LYS A 475 2.24 -25.52 12.18
C LYS A 475 1.23 -24.88 11.21
N GLN A 476 1.01 -23.57 11.34
CA GLN A 476 0.02 -22.87 10.52
C GLN A 476 0.46 -22.79 9.06
N LEU A 477 1.71 -22.46 8.78
CA LEU A 477 2.20 -22.32 7.41
C LEU A 477 2.15 -23.66 6.65
N ARG A 478 2.56 -24.77 7.28
CA ARG A 478 2.43 -26.12 6.68
C ARG A 478 0.96 -26.49 6.42
N ALA A 479 0.06 -26.14 7.34
CA ALA A 479 -1.38 -26.40 7.15
C ALA A 479 -1.93 -25.61 5.96
N LEU A 480 -1.63 -24.31 5.88
CA LEU A 480 -2.11 -23.43 4.80
C LEU A 480 -1.54 -23.84 3.43
N LEU A 481 -0.25 -24.20 3.35
CA LEU A 481 0.37 -24.63 2.10
C LEU A 481 -0.13 -25.99 1.59
N ARG A 482 -0.65 -26.85 2.47
CA ARG A 482 -1.32 -28.10 2.04
C ARG A 482 -2.72 -27.85 1.47
N GLU A 483 -3.36 -26.74 1.83
CA GLU A 483 -4.69 -26.37 1.33
C GLU A 483 -4.61 -25.49 0.07
N ALA A 484 -3.44 -24.89 -0.21
CA ALA A 484 -3.20 -23.97 -1.33
C ALA A 484 -2.88 -24.73 -2.62
#